data_3748d05a726f2eb4afc1e50f6faf7ea4
#
_entry.id   3748d05a726f2eb4afc1e50f6faf7ea4
#
_cell.length_a   1.000
_cell.length_b   1.000
_cell.length_c   1.000
_cell.angle_alpha   90.00
_cell.angle_beta   90.00
_cell.angle_gamma   90.00
#
_symmetry.space_group_name_H-M   'P 1'
#
loop_
_entity.id
_entity.type
_entity.pdbx_description
1 polymer ?
#
loop_
_entity_poly.entity_id
_entity_poly.type
_entity_poly.pdbx_seq_one_letter_code
_entity_poly.pdbx_strand_id
1 'polypeptide(L)'
;MLSKNKMREIEKLRKELEKIQSQFYIFYELTQVMRSSLHLDELVYIILTGLTAHHGLGFNRALLFLVNESENLIEGFMGIGPIDSEEANKIWKAIEAQKMDLYALIRAYQKIKNHPTRFMEFTKSLKFPLCKESGLIYEALYEVSPLH
;
A
#
# COMPACT_ATOMS: atom_id res chain seq x y z
N MET A 1 31.10 -21.82 24.10
CA MET A 1 30.56 -20.45 24.35
C MET A 1 30.56 -19.67 23.01
N LEU A 2 29.41 -19.32 22.48
CA LEU A 2 29.33 -18.47 21.29
C LEU A 2 29.79 -17.06 21.66
N SER A 3 30.70 -16.48 20.85
CA SER A 3 31.16 -15.10 21.03
C SER A 3 29.98 -14.13 21.00
N LYS A 4 30.02 -13.05 21.81
CA LYS A 4 29.00 -11.99 21.84
C LYS A 4 28.65 -11.47 20.42
N ASN A 5 29.61 -11.43 19.50
CA ASN A 5 29.41 -11.04 18.11
C ASN A 5 28.51 -12.04 17.35
N LYS A 6 28.75 -13.35 17.51
CA LYS A 6 27.90 -14.37 16.87
C LYS A 6 26.47 -14.36 17.40
N MET A 7 26.27 -14.10 18.67
CA MET A 7 24.93 -13.97 19.24
C MET A 7 24.16 -12.77 18.67
N ARG A 8 24.83 -11.61 18.51
CA ARG A 8 24.21 -10.42 17.88
C ARG A 8 23.85 -10.67 16.43
N GLU A 9 24.71 -11.39 15.70
CA GLU A 9 24.47 -11.74 14.29
C GLU A 9 23.28 -12.71 14.14
N ILE A 10 23.18 -13.72 15.00
CA ILE A 10 22.05 -14.64 15.04
C ILE A 10 20.75 -13.89 15.36
N GLU A 11 20.78 -12.98 16.30
CA GLU A 11 19.59 -12.19 16.66
C GLU A 11 19.14 -11.25 15.53
N LYS A 12 20.10 -10.65 14.81
CA LYS A 12 19.82 -9.85 13.61
C LYS A 12 19.16 -10.70 12.52
N LEU A 13 19.76 -11.85 12.19
CA LEU A 13 19.23 -12.77 11.19
C LEU A 13 17.83 -13.30 11.57
N ARG A 14 17.59 -13.56 12.85
CA ARG A 14 16.25 -13.96 13.32
C ARG A 14 15.22 -12.88 13.09
N LYS A 15 15.52 -11.62 13.38
CA LYS A 15 14.62 -10.47 13.13
C LYS A 15 14.36 -10.27 11.63
N GLU A 16 15.39 -10.44 10.80
CA GLU A 16 15.23 -10.37 9.35
C GLU A 16 14.35 -11.51 8.83
N LEU A 17 14.53 -12.72 9.35
CA LEU A 17 13.69 -13.87 8.99
C LEU A 17 12.23 -13.66 9.42
N GLU A 18 11.99 -13.19 10.63
CA GLU A 18 10.64 -12.87 11.12
C GLU A 18 9.96 -11.80 10.25
N LYS A 19 10.72 -10.78 9.82
CA LYS A 19 10.22 -9.75 8.90
C LYS A 19 9.82 -10.35 7.55
N ILE A 20 10.69 -11.18 6.96
CA ILE A 20 10.43 -11.85 5.67
C ILE A 20 9.23 -12.78 5.77
N GLN A 21 9.12 -13.55 6.84
CA GLN A 21 7.97 -14.44 7.08
C GLN A 21 6.66 -13.65 7.19
N SER A 22 6.67 -12.52 7.91
CA SER A 22 5.50 -11.64 8.04
C SER A 22 5.09 -11.06 6.69
N GLN A 23 6.06 -10.61 5.88
CA GLN A 23 5.81 -10.11 4.54
C GLN A 23 5.23 -11.19 3.63
N PHE A 24 5.80 -12.40 3.67
CA PHE A 24 5.30 -13.52 2.89
C PHE A 24 3.88 -13.92 3.28
N TYR A 25 3.58 -13.92 4.58
CA TYR A 25 2.23 -14.21 5.08
C TYR A 25 1.20 -13.19 4.54
N ILE A 26 1.53 -11.91 4.57
CA ILE A 26 0.65 -10.86 4.03
C ILE A 26 0.42 -11.06 2.52
N PHE A 27 1.47 -11.33 1.76
CA PHE A 27 1.32 -11.61 0.33
C PHE A 27 0.45 -12.85 0.06
N TYR A 28 0.60 -13.89 0.86
CA TYR A 28 -0.25 -15.07 0.76
C TYR A 28 -1.72 -14.74 1.04
N GLU A 29 -2.01 -14.03 2.12
CA GLU A 29 -3.34 -13.57 2.47
C GLU A 29 -3.94 -12.68 1.37
N LEU A 30 -3.17 -11.73 0.84
CA LEU A 30 -3.60 -10.88 -0.27
C LEU A 30 -3.98 -11.71 -1.50
N THR A 31 -3.18 -12.72 -1.86
CA THR A 31 -3.49 -13.57 -3.02
C THR A 31 -4.77 -14.39 -2.83
N GLN A 32 -5.07 -14.83 -1.60
CA GLN A 32 -6.31 -15.54 -1.31
C GLN A 32 -7.55 -14.65 -1.52
N VAL A 33 -7.45 -13.37 -1.10
CA VAL A 33 -8.57 -12.43 -1.26
C VAL A 33 -8.74 -11.98 -2.69
N MET A 34 -7.64 -11.72 -3.38
CA MET A 34 -7.69 -11.37 -4.81
C MET A 34 -8.47 -12.41 -5.63
N ARG A 35 -8.44 -13.67 -5.20
CA ARG A 35 -9.23 -14.74 -5.83
C ARG A 35 -10.71 -14.72 -5.48
N SER A 36 -11.09 -14.11 -4.38
CA SER A 36 -12.48 -14.05 -3.88
C SER A 36 -13.17 -12.72 -4.16
N SER A 37 -12.44 -11.63 -4.41
CA SER A 37 -13.01 -10.32 -4.69
C SER A 37 -13.38 -10.17 -6.17
N LEU A 38 -14.63 -9.75 -6.42
CA LEU A 38 -15.16 -9.48 -7.76
C LEU A 38 -15.14 -7.99 -8.12
N HIS A 39 -14.81 -7.11 -7.17
CA HIS A 39 -14.84 -5.66 -7.34
C HIS A 39 -13.43 -5.07 -7.40
N LEU A 40 -13.14 -4.34 -8.49
CA LEU A 40 -11.83 -3.73 -8.72
C LEU A 40 -11.42 -2.79 -7.58
N ASP A 41 -12.33 -1.98 -7.11
CA ASP A 41 -12.11 -1.01 -6.04
C ASP A 41 -11.72 -1.67 -4.71
N GLU A 42 -12.39 -2.77 -4.36
CA GLU A 42 -12.06 -3.57 -3.17
C GLU A 42 -10.68 -4.23 -3.29
N LEU A 43 -10.41 -4.81 -4.45
CA LEU A 43 -9.12 -5.42 -4.78
C LEU A 43 -7.98 -4.40 -4.66
N VAL A 44 -8.14 -3.23 -5.27
CA VAL A 44 -7.15 -2.15 -5.21
C VAL A 44 -6.94 -1.68 -3.77
N TYR A 45 -8.00 -1.52 -2.99
CA TYR A 45 -7.89 -1.14 -1.59
C TYR A 45 -7.05 -2.14 -0.79
N ILE A 46 -7.28 -3.43 -0.97
CA ILE A 46 -6.55 -4.50 -0.29
C ILE A 46 -5.07 -4.47 -0.68
N ILE A 47 -4.77 -4.35 -1.97
CA ILE A 47 -3.38 -4.27 -2.46
C ILE A 47 -2.66 -3.05 -1.86
N LEU A 48 -3.24 -1.85 -1.97
CA LEU A 48 -2.61 -0.64 -1.49
C LEU A 48 -2.44 -0.64 0.04
N THR A 49 -3.40 -1.22 0.76
CA THR A 49 -3.30 -1.39 2.21
C THR A 49 -2.17 -2.36 2.58
N GLY A 50 -2.03 -3.47 1.85
CA GLY A 50 -0.91 -4.39 2.03
C GLY A 50 0.46 -3.76 1.76
N LEU A 51 0.56 -2.87 0.77
CA LEU A 51 1.79 -2.12 0.48
C LEU A 51 2.15 -1.13 1.60
N THR A 52 1.14 -0.50 2.22
CA THR A 52 1.34 0.52 3.27
C THR A 52 1.39 -0.06 4.67
N ALA A 53 0.94 -1.29 4.89
CA ALA A 53 0.97 -1.93 6.19
C ALA A 53 2.40 -2.07 6.73
N HIS A 54 2.58 -1.87 8.04
CA HIS A 54 3.89 -1.95 8.70
C HIS A 54 4.56 -3.32 8.51
N HIS A 55 3.77 -4.39 8.49
CA HIS A 55 4.24 -5.76 8.23
C HIS A 55 4.28 -6.12 6.74
N GLY A 56 3.82 -5.21 5.86
CA GLY A 56 3.94 -5.33 4.41
C GLY A 56 5.26 -4.76 3.89
N LEU A 57 5.19 -3.93 2.83
CA LEU A 57 6.38 -3.25 2.30
C LEU A 57 6.74 -1.98 3.09
N GLY A 58 5.88 -1.54 4.00
CA GLY A 58 6.13 -0.43 4.91
C GLY A 58 6.17 0.94 4.23
N PHE A 59 5.50 1.11 3.09
CA PHE A 59 5.36 2.42 2.47
C PHE A 59 4.42 3.30 3.29
N ASN A 60 4.78 4.57 3.47
CA ASN A 60 3.92 5.50 4.19
C ASN A 60 2.63 5.83 3.43
N ARG A 61 2.69 5.83 2.10
CA ARG A 61 1.56 6.16 1.21
C ARG A 61 1.66 5.34 -0.06
N ALA A 62 0.51 4.99 -0.62
CA ALA A 62 0.40 4.37 -1.93
C ALA A 62 -0.75 5.01 -2.70
N LEU A 63 -0.53 5.34 -3.95
CA LEU A 63 -1.52 5.90 -4.86
C LEU A 63 -1.60 5.03 -6.11
N LEU A 64 -2.81 4.78 -6.57
CA LEU A 64 -3.07 4.16 -7.86
C LEU A 64 -3.70 5.18 -8.79
N PHE A 65 -3.18 5.22 -10.00
CA PHE A 65 -3.73 6.01 -11.11
C PHE A 65 -4.21 5.08 -12.22
N LEU A 66 -5.26 5.47 -12.89
CA LEU A 66 -5.76 4.79 -14.09
C LEU A 66 -5.54 5.68 -15.31
N VAL A 67 -5.22 5.05 -16.43
CA VAL A 67 -5.10 5.73 -17.71
C VAL A 67 -6.47 5.77 -18.39
N ASN A 68 -6.93 6.95 -18.68
CA ASN A 68 -8.12 7.21 -19.48
C ASN A 68 -7.69 7.62 -20.88
N GLU A 69 -7.53 6.65 -21.77
CA GLU A 69 -7.07 6.89 -23.15
C GLU A 69 -8.06 7.75 -23.95
N SER A 70 -9.36 7.63 -23.70
CA SER A 70 -10.40 8.38 -24.42
C SER A 70 -10.35 9.88 -24.13
N GLU A 71 -9.90 10.26 -22.92
CA GLU A 71 -9.76 11.67 -22.51
C GLU A 71 -8.30 12.14 -22.52
N ASN A 72 -7.36 11.27 -22.86
CA ASN A 72 -5.92 11.54 -22.76
C ASN A 72 -5.48 12.00 -21.36
N LEU A 73 -5.99 11.33 -20.32
CA LEU A 73 -5.72 11.65 -18.93
C LEU A 73 -5.18 10.46 -18.14
N ILE A 74 -4.39 10.77 -17.12
CA ILE A 74 -4.02 9.88 -16.05
C ILE A 74 -4.76 10.37 -14.81
N GLU A 75 -5.67 9.56 -14.27
CA GLU A 75 -6.57 9.97 -13.20
C GLU A 75 -6.27 9.20 -11.91
N GLY A 76 -6.26 9.91 -10.78
CA GLY A 76 -6.14 9.28 -9.46
C GLY A 76 -7.38 8.44 -9.17
N PHE A 77 -7.17 7.16 -8.90
CA PHE A 77 -8.25 6.20 -8.61
C PHE A 77 -8.41 5.97 -7.11
N MET A 78 -7.31 5.65 -6.43
CA MET A 78 -7.32 5.35 -5.00
C MET A 78 -6.00 5.73 -4.35
N GLY A 79 -6.07 6.29 -3.14
CA GLY A 79 -4.92 6.59 -2.29
C GLY A 79 -5.11 6.05 -0.89
N ILE A 80 -4.08 5.39 -0.35
CA ILE A 80 -4.03 4.85 1.01
C ILE A 80 -2.83 5.47 1.73
N GLY A 81 -3.08 5.94 2.93
CA GLY A 81 -2.07 6.55 3.81
C GLY A 81 -2.53 7.86 4.43
N PRO A 82 -1.73 8.44 5.31
CA PRO A 82 -2.05 9.70 5.97
C PRO A 82 -1.87 10.89 5.03
N ILE A 83 -2.70 11.92 5.15
CA ILE A 83 -2.51 13.17 4.43
C ILE A 83 -1.45 14.04 5.10
N ASP A 84 -1.36 13.98 6.43
CA ASP A 84 -0.43 14.73 7.25
C ASP A 84 0.14 13.89 8.40
N SER A 85 1.05 14.47 9.19
CA SER A 85 1.71 13.80 10.32
C SER A 85 0.77 13.53 11.50
N GLU A 86 -0.27 14.33 11.68
CA GLU A 86 -1.25 14.13 12.75
C GLU A 86 -2.12 12.90 12.46
N GLU A 87 -2.59 12.78 11.22
CA GLU A 87 -3.33 11.60 10.76
C GLU A 87 -2.45 10.35 10.78
N ALA A 88 -1.16 10.46 10.42
CA ALA A 88 -0.20 9.38 10.52
C ALA A 88 -0.12 8.84 11.95
N ASN A 89 0.02 9.69 12.94
CA ASN A 89 0.11 9.27 14.34
C ASN A 89 -1.17 8.57 14.82
N LYS A 90 -2.35 9.00 14.37
CA LYS A 90 -3.63 8.36 14.69
C LYS A 90 -3.73 6.97 14.05
N ILE A 91 -3.34 6.86 12.79
CA ILE A 91 -3.33 5.58 12.05
C ILE A 91 -2.36 4.59 12.69
N TRP A 92 -1.13 5.01 13.01
CA TRP A 92 -0.12 4.16 13.64
C TRP A 92 -0.59 3.60 14.97
N LYS A 93 -1.18 4.43 15.84
CA LYS A 93 -1.75 3.99 17.12
C LYS A 93 -2.90 2.98 16.93
N ALA A 94 -3.72 3.15 15.92
CA ALA A 94 -4.81 2.23 15.62
C ALA A 94 -4.31 0.88 15.07
N ILE A 95 -3.26 0.89 14.24
CA ILE A 95 -2.65 -0.31 13.67
C ILE A 95 -1.94 -1.15 14.74
N GLU A 96 -1.21 -0.51 15.66
CA GLU A 96 -0.56 -1.21 16.78
C GLU A 96 -1.56 -1.95 17.68
N ALA A 97 -2.79 -1.44 17.78
CA ALA A 97 -3.86 -2.04 18.61
C ALA A 97 -4.60 -3.20 17.92
N GLN A 98 -4.48 -3.39 16.62
CA GLN A 98 -5.23 -4.40 15.86
C GLN A 98 -4.29 -5.33 15.08
N LYS A 99 -4.38 -6.64 15.38
CA LYS A 99 -3.91 -7.66 14.43
C LYS A 99 -4.81 -7.58 13.20
N MET A 100 -4.29 -7.00 12.12
CA MET A 100 -5.04 -6.85 10.87
C MET A 100 -5.14 -8.22 10.17
N ASP A 101 -6.31 -8.85 10.32
CA ASP A 101 -6.71 -9.95 9.51
C ASP A 101 -7.41 -9.41 8.24
N LEU A 102 -7.45 -10.23 7.23
CA LEU A 102 -8.04 -9.94 5.93
C LEU A 102 -9.51 -9.52 5.98
N TYR A 103 -10.32 -10.19 6.80
CA TYR A 103 -11.73 -9.84 6.99
C TYR A 103 -11.88 -8.46 7.64
N ALA A 104 -10.92 -8.06 8.47
CA ALA A 104 -10.87 -6.72 9.02
C ALA A 104 -10.61 -5.67 7.93
N LEU A 105 -9.76 -5.96 6.93
CA LEU A 105 -9.51 -5.08 5.79
C LEU A 105 -10.74 -4.91 4.91
N ILE A 106 -11.45 -5.99 4.60
CA ILE A 106 -12.70 -5.93 3.81
C ILE A 106 -13.75 -5.09 4.54
N ARG A 107 -13.93 -5.31 5.84
CA ARG A 107 -14.86 -4.51 6.66
C ARG A 107 -14.44 -3.03 6.72
N ALA A 108 -13.14 -2.75 6.82
CA ALA A 108 -12.62 -1.39 6.79
C ALA A 108 -12.91 -0.71 5.46
N TYR A 109 -12.78 -1.43 4.33
CA TYR A 109 -13.11 -0.91 3.02
C TYR A 109 -14.58 -0.50 2.91
N GLN A 110 -15.52 -1.30 3.39
CA GLN A 110 -16.94 -0.96 3.35
C GLN A 110 -17.26 0.35 4.09
N LYS A 111 -16.55 0.62 5.20
CA LYS A 111 -16.67 1.91 5.91
C LYS A 111 -16.09 3.06 5.10
N ILE A 112 -14.90 2.88 4.52
CA ILE A 112 -14.19 3.90 3.74
C ILE A 112 -14.92 4.21 2.43
N LYS A 113 -15.58 3.24 1.82
CA LYS A 113 -16.39 3.43 0.62
C LYS A 113 -17.51 4.45 0.86
N ASN A 114 -18.12 4.41 2.05
CA ASN A 114 -19.18 5.35 2.43
C ASN A 114 -18.64 6.69 2.98
N HIS A 115 -17.44 6.67 3.57
CA HIS A 115 -16.78 7.85 4.14
C HIS A 115 -15.29 7.85 3.74
N PRO A 116 -14.97 8.32 2.52
CA PRO A 116 -13.59 8.32 2.02
C PRO A 116 -12.67 9.18 2.91
N THR A 117 -11.43 8.76 3.04
CA THR A 117 -10.43 9.54 3.75
C THR A 117 -10.05 10.79 2.95
N ARG A 118 -9.56 11.84 3.64
CA ARG A 118 -9.06 13.06 2.98
C ARG A 118 -7.99 12.75 1.94
N PHE A 119 -7.13 11.77 2.19
CA PHE A 119 -6.09 11.35 1.25
C PHE A 119 -6.67 10.67 0.01
N MET A 120 -7.72 9.87 0.18
CA MET A 120 -8.43 9.25 -0.94
C MET A 120 -9.15 10.29 -1.81
N GLU A 121 -9.80 11.28 -1.19
CA GLU A 121 -10.42 12.41 -1.91
C GLU A 121 -9.39 13.25 -2.65
N PHE A 122 -8.27 13.55 -2.00
CA PHE A 122 -7.15 14.23 -2.63
C PHE A 122 -6.64 13.45 -3.84
N THR A 123 -6.41 12.13 -3.71
CA THR A 123 -5.96 11.29 -4.82
C THR A 123 -6.92 11.34 -6.00
N LYS A 124 -8.23 11.24 -5.75
CA LYS A 124 -9.26 11.30 -6.79
C LYS A 124 -9.34 12.66 -7.49
N SER A 125 -8.89 13.72 -6.85
CA SER A 125 -8.82 15.06 -7.47
C SER A 125 -7.65 15.23 -8.43
N LEU A 126 -6.66 14.33 -8.39
CA LEU A 126 -5.46 14.42 -9.21
C LEU A 126 -5.76 13.94 -10.63
N LYS A 127 -5.49 14.80 -11.61
CA LYS A 127 -5.58 14.51 -13.03
C LYS A 127 -4.36 15.08 -13.74
N PHE A 128 -3.73 14.27 -14.56
CA PHE A 128 -2.57 14.66 -15.34
C PHE A 128 -2.81 14.36 -16.81
N PRO A 129 -2.39 15.23 -17.75
CA PRO A 129 -2.43 14.92 -19.17
C PRO A 129 -1.57 13.67 -19.48
N LEU A 130 -2.02 12.84 -20.40
CA LEU A 130 -1.28 11.68 -20.87
C LEU A 130 -0.20 12.14 -21.88
N CYS A 131 0.79 12.87 -21.42
CA CYS A 131 1.87 13.45 -22.22
C CYS A 131 3.16 13.54 -21.41
N LYS A 132 4.30 13.74 -22.10
CA LYS A 132 5.64 13.80 -21.48
C LYS A 132 5.82 14.89 -20.42
N GLU A 133 5.06 15.97 -20.54
CA GLU A 133 5.07 17.08 -19.58
C GLU A 133 4.56 16.67 -18.18
N SER A 134 3.87 15.53 -18.07
CA SER A 134 3.45 14.95 -16.79
C SER A 134 4.59 14.26 -16.02
N GLY A 135 5.81 14.25 -16.58
CA GLY A 135 7.02 13.83 -15.91
C GLY A 135 7.01 12.37 -15.47
N LEU A 136 7.43 12.10 -14.23
CA LEU A 136 7.59 10.74 -13.70
C LEU A 136 6.35 9.86 -13.80
N ILE A 137 5.13 10.43 -13.75
CA ILE A 137 3.88 9.67 -13.88
C ILE A 137 3.73 9.12 -15.29
N TYR A 138 4.09 9.92 -16.30
CA TYR A 138 4.09 9.48 -17.69
C TYR A 138 5.22 8.48 -17.96
N GLU A 139 6.42 8.74 -17.46
CA GLU A 139 7.58 7.86 -17.60
C GLU A 139 7.32 6.47 -17.00
N ALA A 140 6.65 6.40 -15.84
CA ALA A 140 6.29 5.14 -15.20
C ALA A 140 5.37 4.24 -16.04
N LEU A 141 4.65 4.80 -17.02
CA LEU A 141 3.77 4.05 -17.92
C LEU A 141 4.52 3.45 -19.12
N TYR A 142 5.53 4.15 -19.62
CA TYR A 142 6.16 3.85 -20.90
C TYR A 142 7.64 3.44 -20.78
N GLU A 143 8.30 3.83 -19.71
CA GLU A 143 9.69 3.47 -19.45
C GLU A 143 9.74 2.42 -18.34
N VAL A 144 9.71 1.15 -18.71
CA VAL A 144 9.97 0.02 -17.81
C VAL A 144 11.48 -0.07 -17.54
N SER A 145 12.08 1.02 -17.08
CA SER A 145 13.44 1.00 -16.55
C SER A 145 13.36 0.86 -15.04
N PRO A 146 14.02 -0.14 -14.43
CA PRO A 146 14.10 -0.17 -12.98
C PRO A 146 14.80 1.12 -12.52
N LEU A 147 14.11 1.88 -11.70
CA LEU A 147 14.69 3.02 -10.99
C LEU A 147 15.84 2.50 -10.13
N HIS A 148 17.07 2.84 -10.49
CA HIS A 148 18.28 2.56 -9.70
C HIS A 148 18.38 3.52 -8.53
#